data_d7de2ea59007a0b499241270e4d456a1
#
_entry.id   d7de2ea59007a0b499241270e4d456a1
#
_cell.length_a   1.000
_cell.length_b   1.000
_cell.length_c   1.000
_cell.angle_alpha   90.00
_cell.angle_beta   90.00
_cell.angle_gamma   90.00
#
_symmetry.space_group_name_H-M   'P 1'
#
loop_
_entity.id
_entity.type
_entity.pdbx_description
1 polymer ?
#
loop_
_entity_poly.entity_id
_entity_poly.type
_entity_poly.pdbx_seq_one_letter_code
_entity_poly.pdbx_strand_id
1 'polypeptide(L)'
;MSISKEIERLQKAKKDIGDAIVRKGGSVSGTIDTYANSIMALGDVSFRTAIDIVNKSDAQNVDLTMISPKNETSLNYLFEKNTNLININVSNWDTSNITSLRGAFASIPNLESVDFADWDVSHVTDFYAMFDGSRKIENIDVSKWNTSSAINMAWMFNGTNLKSLDVSNFNTSKVTTMFAMFSGSQSLTRLDISNFDTSNVIDFGRMFSYWGSVCEELNISGLNLSKCTSMKLTFQSTYFKVIRCDGLRLPNIDMSNIGLESSTALTVDSIVGLINALPQSDKGYSFQIGSGNIANLSDEQKAIATDKGWTLI
;
A
#
# COMPACT_ATOMS: atom_id res chain seq x y z
N MET A 1 -22.15 26.39 15.69
CA MET A 1 -21.04 26.75 16.61
C MET A 1 -19.76 26.63 15.82
N SER A 2 -18.75 27.53 15.93
CA SER A 2 -17.51 27.33 15.17
C SER A 2 -16.73 26.14 15.75
N ILE A 3 -16.02 25.35 14.89
CA ILE A 3 -15.16 24.24 15.29
C ILE A 3 -14.19 24.67 16.40
N SER A 4 -13.69 25.91 16.34
CA SER A 4 -12.77 26.45 17.35
C SER A 4 -13.42 26.55 18.75
N LYS A 5 -14.66 26.99 18.82
CA LYS A 5 -15.40 27.08 20.11
C LYS A 5 -15.71 25.68 20.68
N GLU A 6 -15.94 24.70 19.82
CA GLU A 6 -16.19 23.34 20.27
C GLU A 6 -14.91 22.68 20.78
N ILE A 7 -13.78 22.92 20.14
CA ILE A 7 -12.46 22.48 20.62
C ILE A 7 -12.14 23.08 21.99
N GLU A 8 -12.37 24.40 22.18
CA GLU A 8 -12.18 25.07 23.48
C GLU A 8 -13.08 24.45 24.56
N ARG A 9 -14.35 24.18 24.21
CA ARG A 9 -15.30 23.52 25.12
C ARG A 9 -14.83 22.14 25.56
N LEU A 10 -14.31 21.34 24.59
CA LEU A 10 -13.81 20.00 24.83
C LEU A 10 -12.50 20.01 25.63
N GLN A 11 -11.60 20.93 25.34
CA GLN A 11 -10.37 21.11 26.13
C GLN A 11 -10.68 21.50 27.57
N LYS A 12 -11.69 22.36 27.76
CA LYS A 12 -12.18 22.71 29.08
C LYS A 12 -12.82 21.52 29.80
N ALA A 13 -13.67 20.76 29.12
CA ALA A 13 -14.29 19.56 29.69
C ALA A 13 -13.23 18.50 30.06
N LYS A 14 -12.17 18.30 29.25
CA LYS A 14 -11.02 17.44 29.58
C LYS A 14 -10.36 17.89 30.89
N LYS A 15 -10.08 19.19 31.00
CA LYS A 15 -9.46 19.74 32.21
C LYS A 15 -10.36 19.53 33.43
N ASP A 16 -11.65 19.83 33.29
CA ASP A 16 -12.64 19.72 34.37
C ASP A 16 -12.80 18.28 34.84
N ILE A 17 -12.77 17.28 33.92
CA ILE A 17 -12.80 15.84 34.22
C ILE A 17 -11.48 15.42 34.88
N GLY A 18 -10.33 15.85 34.35
CA GLY A 18 -9.01 15.60 34.94
C GLY A 18 -8.91 16.12 36.37
N ASP A 19 -9.37 17.35 36.61
CA ASP A 19 -9.40 17.98 37.94
C ASP A 19 -10.38 17.29 38.88
N ALA A 20 -11.49 16.72 38.38
CA ALA A 20 -12.44 15.94 39.16
C ALA A 20 -11.88 14.56 39.60
N ILE A 21 -11.10 13.91 38.72
CA ILE A 21 -10.43 12.64 39.02
C ILE A 21 -9.35 12.83 40.09
N VAL A 22 -8.53 13.88 39.95
CA VAL A 22 -7.48 14.23 40.92
C VAL A 22 -8.08 14.56 42.28
N ARG A 23 -9.19 15.30 42.32
CA ARG A 23 -9.93 15.59 43.58
C ARG A 23 -10.48 14.35 44.29
N LYS A 24 -10.71 13.25 43.56
CA LYS A 24 -11.15 11.97 44.08
C LYS A 24 -10.00 10.99 44.40
N GLY A 25 -8.75 11.45 44.36
CA GLY A 25 -7.57 10.64 44.70
C GLY A 25 -7.12 9.65 43.61
N GLY A 26 -7.59 9.84 42.37
CA GLY A 26 -7.14 9.08 41.20
C GLY A 26 -5.95 9.73 40.53
N SER A 27 -5.15 8.96 39.84
CA SER A 27 -4.10 9.49 38.95
C SER A 27 -4.65 9.68 37.54
N VAL A 28 -4.37 10.83 36.92
CA VAL A 28 -4.65 11.06 35.49
C VAL A 28 -3.48 10.52 34.66
N SER A 29 -3.31 9.22 34.62
CA SER A 29 -2.56 8.56 33.56
C SER A 29 -3.55 8.11 32.49
N GLY A 30 -4.22 9.05 31.84
CA GLY A 30 -5.20 8.74 30.83
C GLY A 30 -4.54 8.60 29.48
N THR A 31 -4.33 7.38 29.02
CA THR A 31 -4.41 7.07 27.58
C THR A 31 -5.74 7.58 27.05
N ILE A 32 -5.72 8.15 25.84
CA ILE A 32 -6.86 8.82 25.20
C ILE A 32 -8.04 7.90 24.84
N ASP A 33 -8.07 6.65 25.31
CA ASP A 33 -9.27 5.79 25.30
C ASP A 33 -10.51 6.50 25.88
N THR A 34 -10.26 7.49 26.76
CA THR A 34 -11.30 8.36 27.31
C THR A 34 -11.68 9.54 26.40
N TYR A 35 -10.88 9.89 25.37
CA TYR A 35 -11.13 11.10 24.58
C TYR A 35 -12.22 10.89 23.53
N ALA A 36 -12.12 9.82 22.75
CA ALA A 36 -13.15 9.44 21.78
C ALA A 36 -14.48 9.16 22.51
N ASN A 37 -14.43 8.40 23.63
CA ASN A 37 -15.61 8.11 24.45
C ASN A 37 -16.20 9.37 25.10
N SER A 38 -15.38 10.35 25.49
CA SER A 38 -15.85 11.62 26.04
C SER A 38 -16.46 12.54 24.97
N ILE A 39 -15.96 12.53 23.76
CA ILE A 39 -16.53 13.23 22.61
C ILE A 39 -17.89 12.64 22.26
N MET A 40 -18.02 11.32 22.28
CA MET A 40 -19.28 10.61 21.98
C MET A 40 -20.34 10.79 23.05
N ALA A 41 -19.96 10.93 24.33
CA ALA A 41 -20.87 11.24 25.42
C ALA A 41 -21.56 12.61 25.27
N LEU A 42 -21.10 13.48 24.33
CA LEU A 42 -21.71 14.77 24.02
C LEU A 42 -22.90 14.69 23.04
N GLY A 43 -23.25 13.48 22.57
CA GLY A 43 -24.54 13.16 21.91
C GLY A 43 -24.78 13.69 20.49
N ASP A 44 -24.10 14.76 20.05
CA ASP A 44 -24.41 15.45 18.78
C ASP A 44 -23.18 15.70 17.87
N VAL A 45 -22.10 14.92 18.06
CA VAL A 45 -20.87 15.11 17.24
C VAL A 45 -20.92 14.25 15.99
N SER A 46 -20.85 14.87 14.82
CA SER A 46 -20.77 14.13 13.56
C SER A 46 -19.46 13.34 13.45
N PHE A 47 -19.46 12.24 12.67
CA PHE A 47 -18.26 11.44 12.38
C PHE A 47 -17.08 12.32 11.97
N ARG A 48 -17.26 13.22 11.00
CA ARG A 48 -16.20 14.13 10.52
C ARG A 48 -15.67 15.07 11.60
N THR A 49 -16.54 15.55 12.47
CA THR A 49 -16.10 16.42 13.58
C THR A 49 -15.26 15.62 14.58
N ALA A 50 -15.62 14.38 14.88
CA ALA A 50 -14.82 13.51 15.76
C ALA A 50 -13.42 13.26 15.18
N ILE A 51 -13.33 12.96 13.89
CA ILE A 51 -12.04 12.79 13.20
C ILE A 51 -11.22 14.08 13.21
N ASP A 52 -11.84 15.22 12.96
CA ASP A 52 -11.18 16.54 13.02
C ASP A 52 -10.57 16.84 14.39
N ILE A 53 -11.24 16.41 15.46
CA ILE A 53 -10.72 16.56 16.84
C ILE A 53 -9.50 15.67 17.03
N VAL A 54 -9.55 14.40 16.59
CA VAL A 54 -8.41 13.49 16.63
C VAL A 54 -7.22 14.07 15.88
N ASN A 55 -7.45 14.57 14.67
CA ASN A 55 -6.37 15.11 13.81
C ASN A 55 -5.73 16.38 14.35
N LYS A 56 -6.43 17.12 15.21
CA LYS A 56 -5.92 18.35 15.86
C LYS A 56 -5.40 18.12 17.27
N SER A 57 -5.52 16.89 17.78
CA SER A 57 -5.02 16.50 19.10
C SER A 57 -3.57 16.04 19.05
N ASP A 58 -2.96 15.88 20.22
CA ASP A 58 -1.67 15.24 20.43
C ASP A 58 -1.80 13.72 20.67
N ALA A 59 -2.96 13.14 20.31
CA ALA A 59 -3.28 11.73 20.53
C ALA A 59 -2.31 10.81 19.77
N GLN A 60 -1.77 9.83 20.48
CA GLN A 60 -0.93 8.78 19.92
C GLN A 60 -1.71 7.49 19.67
N ASN A 61 -2.59 7.15 20.60
CA ASN A 61 -3.41 5.93 20.52
C ASN A 61 -4.88 6.34 20.55
N VAL A 62 -5.65 5.88 19.59
CA VAL A 62 -7.08 6.22 19.50
C VAL A 62 -7.91 4.96 19.29
N ASP A 63 -8.94 4.84 20.13
CA ASP A 63 -10.01 3.88 19.92
C ASP A 63 -11.25 4.63 19.41
N LEU A 64 -11.63 4.35 18.17
CA LEU A 64 -12.73 5.00 17.47
C LEU A 64 -13.88 4.02 17.18
N THR A 65 -13.91 2.87 17.87
CA THR A 65 -14.92 1.81 17.67
C THR A 65 -16.35 2.26 18.00
N MET A 66 -16.49 3.33 18.79
CA MET A 66 -17.79 3.88 19.17
C MET A 66 -18.36 4.87 18.14
N ILE A 67 -17.60 5.29 17.14
CA ILE A 67 -18.07 6.10 16.02
C ILE A 67 -18.11 5.25 14.76
N SER A 68 -18.94 5.62 13.80
CA SER A 68 -19.02 4.87 12.56
C SER A 68 -19.25 5.78 11.36
N PRO A 69 -18.58 5.51 10.23
CA PRO A 69 -18.76 6.26 9.00
C PRO A 69 -19.99 5.84 8.20
N LYS A 70 -20.98 5.18 8.79
CA LYS A 70 -22.12 4.57 8.08
C LYS A 70 -22.87 5.47 7.10
N ASN A 71 -22.80 6.78 7.27
CA ASN A 71 -23.41 7.78 6.37
C ASN A 71 -22.39 8.39 5.39
N GLU A 72 -21.14 7.96 5.46
CA GLU A 72 -20.09 8.41 4.55
C GLU A 72 -20.02 7.49 3.33
N THR A 73 -19.59 8.03 2.22
CA THR A 73 -19.26 7.25 1.00
C THR A 73 -17.77 7.24 0.72
N SER A 74 -16.99 7.99 1.50
CA SER A 74 -15.55 8.14 1.30
C SER A 74 -14.84 8.43 2.63
N LEU A 75 -13.69 7.81 2.82
CA LEU A 75 -12.76 8.10 3.93
C LEU A 75 -11.46 8.73 3.42
N ASN A 76 -11.52 9.46 2.30
CA ASN A 76 -10.36 10.06 1.67
C ASN A 76 -9.63 10.99 2.63
N TYR A 77 -8.30 10.79 2.72
CA TYR A 77 -7.38 11.61 3.51
C TYR A 77 -7.76 11.76 4.98
N LEU A 78 -8.42 10.72 5.54
CA LEU A 78 -9.08 10.80 6.85
C LEU A 78 -8.11 11.17 7.98
N PHE A 79 -6.92 10.54 8.00
CA PHE A 79 -5.86 10.79 8.98
C PHE A 79 -4.57 11.29 8.32
N GLU A 80 -4.64 11.71 7.06
CA GLU A 80 -3.46 12.11 6.29
C GLU A 80 -2.62 13.15 7.04
N LYS A 81 -1.29 12.90 7.05
CA LYS A 81 -0.30 13.78 7.68
C LYS A 81 -0.43 13.97 9.19
N ASN A 82 -1.19 13.12 9.88
CA ASN A 82 -1.20 13.15 11.34
C ASN A 82 0.14 12.62 11.88
N THR A 83 0.93 13.50 12.50
CA THR A 83 2.27 13.15 12.98
C THR A 83 2.29 12.54 14.38
N ASN A 84 1.15 12.50 15.07
CA ASN A 84 1.08 12.06 16.46
C ASN A 84 0.59 10.61 16.59
N LEU A 85 -0.29 10.15 15.69
CA LEU A 85 -0.91 8.83 15.77
C LEU A 85 0.11 7.70 15.65
N ILE A 86 0.00 6.74 16.57
CA ILE A 86 0.79 5.52 16.62
C ILE A 86 -0.12 4.30 16.40
N ASN A 87 -1.24 4.22 17.14
CA ASN A 87 -2.19 3.11 17.01
C ASN A 87 -3.61 3.63 16.82
N ILE A 88 -4.33 3.03 15.87
CA ILE A 88 -5.71 3.39 15.53
C ILE A 88 -6.55 2.13 15.54
N ASN A 89 -7.61 2.12 16.39
CA ASN A 89 -8.62 1.08 16.38
C ASN A 89 -9.92 1.61 15.74
N VAL A 90 -10.28 1.05 14.61
CA VAL A 90 -11.47 1.37 13.81
C VAL A 90 -12.23 0.10 13.41
N SER A 91 -12.04 -1.01 14.18
CA SER A 91 -12.52 -2.34 13.82
C SER A 91 -14.04 -2.44 13.66
N ASN A 92 -14.82 -1.70 14.45
CA ASN A 92 -16.29 -1.75 14.40
C ASN A 92 -16.92 -0.78 13.39
N TRP A 93 -16.15 -0.18 12.49
CA TRP A 93 -16.70 0.76 11.55
C TRP A 93 -17.55 0.08 10.49
N ASP A 94 -18.79 0.56 10.31
CA ASP A 94 -19.61 0.19 9.16
C ASP A 94 -19.10 0.92 7.91
N THR A 95 -18.36 0.19 7.09
CA THR A 95 -17.75 0.69 5.86
C THR A 95 -18.49 0.23 4.60
N SER A 96 -19.67 -0.39 4.74
CA SER A 96 -20.44 -0.97 3.64
C SER A 96 -20.81 0.01 2.53
N ASN A 97 -20.89 1.32 2.83
CA ASN A 97 -21.17 2.38 1.87
C ASN A 97 -19.91 3.07 1.30
N ILE A 98 -18.72 2.67 1.77
CA ILE A 98 -17.48 3.34 1.37
C ILE A 98 -17.05 2.87 -0.01
N THR A 99 -16.84 3.83 -0.91
CA THR A 99 -16.38 3.58 -2.28
C THR A 99 -14.94 4.06 -2.52
N SER A 100 -14.38 4.85 -1.60
CA SER A 100 -13.01 5.36 -1.72
C SER A 100 -12.31 5.47 -0.36
N LEU A 101 -11.09 4.93 -0.32
CA LEU A 101 -10.14 4.96 0.81
C LEU A 101 -8.86 5.72 0.46
N ARG A 102 -8.93 6.59 -0.55
CA ARG A 102 -7.77 7.35 -1.05
C ARG A 102 -7.05 8.07 0.09
N GLY A 103 -5.77 7.74 0.29
CA GLY A 103 -4.92 8.41 1.28
C GLY A 103 -5.41 8.34 2.73
N ALA A 104 -6.33 7.43 3.07
CA ALA A 104 -6.99 7.41 4.38
C ALA A 104 -6.01 7.40 5.57
N PHE A 105 -4.90 6.69 5.42
CA PHE A 105 -3.81 6.59 6.38
C PHE A 105 -2.46 7.00 5.78
N ALA A 106 -2.47 7.94 4.83
CA ALA A 106 -1.25 8.37 4.15
C ALA A 106 -0.41 9.32 5.00
N SER A 107 0.90 9.19 4.87
CA SER A 107 1.87 10.12 5.46
C SER A 107 1.72 10.28 6.99
N ILE A 108 1.45 9.18 7.69
CA ILE A 108 1.41 9.12 9.15
C ILE A 108 2.73 8.48 9.62
N PRO A 109 3.79 9.27 9.87
CA PRO A 109 5.16 8.75 10.01
C PRO A 109 5.37 7.89 11.26
N ASN A 110 4.49 8.02 12.25
CA ASN A 110 4.59 7.30 13.50
C ASN A 110 3.60 6.12 13.63
N LEU A 111 2.74 5.91 12.64
CA LEU A 111 1.72 4.87 12.66
C LEU A 111 2.34 3.47 12.67
N GLU A 112 2.08 2.72 13.73
CA GLU A 112 2.57 1.35 13.94
C GLU A 112 1.47 0.30 13.67
N SER A 113 0.21 0.62 14.00
CA SER A 113 -0.90 -0.29 13.78
C SER A 113 -2.21 0.41 13.45
N VAL A 114 -3.01 -0.25 12.62
CA VAL A 114 -4.43 0.06 12.40
C VAL A 114 -5.21 -1.24 12.55
N ASP A 115 -6.22 -1.25 13.42
CA ASP A 115 -7.17 -2.35 13.50
C ASP A 115 -8.45 -2.00 12.72
N PHE A 116 -8.68 -2.72 11.62
CA PHE A 116 -9.83 -2.60 10.74
C PHE A 116 -10.42 -3.98 10.39
N ALA A 117 -10.40 -4.93 11.35
CA ALA A 117 -10.71 -6.35 11.11
C ALA A 117 -12.08 -6.59 10.44
N ASP A 118 -13.07 -5.75 10.72
CA ASP A 118 -14.45 -5.93 10.25
C ASP A 118 -14.83 -5.04 9.06
N TRP A 119 -13.85 -4.39 8.43
CA TRP A 119 -14.14 -3.51 7.30
C TRP A 119 -14.66 -4.28 6.09
N ASP A 120 -15.83 -3.88 5.58
CA ASP A 120 -16.31 -4.26 4.26
C ASP A 120 -15.75 -3.30 3.21
N VAL A 121 -14.82 -3.80 2.41
CA VAL A 121 -14.21 -3.05 1.31
C VAL A 121 -14.73 -3.49 -0.06
N SER A 122 -15.80 -4.29 -0.12
CA SER A 122 -16.32 -4.88 -1.35
C SER A 122 -16.83 -3.85 -2.36
N HIS A 123 -17.19 -2.65 -1.91
CA HIS A 123 -17.63 -1.52 -2.74
C HIS A 123 -16.52 -0.51 -3.04
N VAL A 124 -15.35 -0.68 -2.45
CA VAL A 124 -14.24 0.27 -2.63
C VAL A 124 -13.62 0.12 -4.01
N THR A 125 -13.62 1.21 -4.77
CA THR A 125 -13.03 1.28 -6.12
C THR A 125 -11.67 1.96 -6.13
N ASP A 126 -11.37 2.82 -5.13
CA ASP A 126 -10.16 3.63 -5.08
C ASP A 126 -9.40 3.44 -3.76
N PHE A 127 -8.28 2.70 -3.84
CA PHE A 127 -7.32 2.48 -2.75
C PHE A 127 -6.05 3.33 -2.91
N TYR A 128 -6.06 4.32 -3.79
CA TYR A 128 -4.90 5.15 -4.08
C TYR A 128 -4.22 5.66 -2.81
N ALA A 129 -2.92 5.38 -2.67
CA ALA A 129 -2.07 5.91 -1.60
C ALA A 129 -2.60 5.65 -0.17
N MET A 130 -3.41 4.58 0.05
CA MET A 130 -4.10 4.38 1.33
C MET A 130 -3.16 4.41 2.53
N PHE A 131 -1.97 3.80 2.42
CA PHE A 131 -0.93 3.77 3.46
C PHE A 131 0.37 4.43 3.02
N ASP A 132 0.34 5.22 1.94
CA ASP A 132 1.52 5.86 1.36
C ASP A 132 2.33 6.63 2.40
N GLY A 133 3.62 6.32 2.54
CA GLY A 133 4.54 7.03 3.41
C GLY A 133 4.35 6.80 4.92
N SER A 134 3.51 5.84 5.33
CA SER A 134 3.35 5.45 6.74
C SER A 134 4.43 4.44 7.14
N ARG A 135 5.63 4.96 7.38
CA ARG A 135 6.91 4.23 7.40
C ARG A 135 7.16 3.35 8.61
N LYS A 136 6.32 3.39 9.65
CA LYS A 136 6.48 2.54 10.83
C LYS A 136 5.52 1.36 10.85
N ILE A 137 4.58 1.27 9.91
CA ILE A 137 3.68 0.11 9.82
C ILE A 137 4.52 -1.11 9.42
N GLU A 138 4.60 -2.10 10.32
CA GLU A 138 5.31 -3.35 10.10
C GLU A 138 4.38 -4.51 9.74
N ASN A 139 3.12 -4.45 10.15
CA ASN A 139 2.13 -5.50 9.92
C ASN A 139 0.76 -4.88 9.63
N ILE A 140 0.06 -5.43 8.65
CA ILE A 140 -1.32 -5.09 8.29
C ILE A 140 -2.03 -6.40 7.91
N ASP A 141 -3.21 -6.63 8.49
CA ASP A 141 -4.05 -7.76 8.09
C ASP A 141 -5.11 -7.30 7.08
N VAL A 142 -4.88 -7.60 5.81
CA VAL A 142 -5.82 -7.36 4.70
C VAL A 142 -6.30 -8.68 4.08
N SER A 143 -6.01 -9.81 4.73
CA SER A 143 -6.26 -11.16 4.20
C SER A 143 -7.74 -11.47 3.96
N LYS A 144 -8.64 -10.75 4.62
CA LYS A 144 -10.10 -10.91 4.46
C LYS A 144 -10.75 -9.92 3.49
N TRP A 145 -9.96 -9.01 2.91
CA TRP A 145 -10.52 -7.96 2.07
C TRP A 145 -11.04 -8.49 0.73
N ASN A 146 -12.29 -8.22 0.43
CA ASN A 146 -12.89 -8.43 -0.88
C ASN A 146 -12.64 -7.20 -1.77
N THR A 147 -11.62 -7.26 -2.62
CA THR A 147 -11.25 -6.12 -3.48
C THR A 147 -11.87 -6.18 -4.89
N SER A 148 -12.95 -6.94 -5.07
CA SER A 148 -13.55 -7.21 -6.40
C SER A 148 -14.11 -5.98 -7.13
N SER A 149 -14.24 -4.83 -6.45
CA SER A 149 -14.61 -3.56 -7.06
C SER A 149 -13.43 -2.62 -7.32
N ALA A 150 -12.22 -2.98 -6.88
CA ALA A 150 -11.06 -2.12 -6.99
C ALA A 150 -10.69 -1.81 -8.45
N ILE A 151 -10.45 -0.53 -8.74
CA ILE A 151 -10.02 -0.01 -10.04
C ILE A 151 -8.63 0.61 -9.93
N ASN A 152 -8.34 1.28 -8.82
CA ASN A 152 -7.09 1.97 -8.59
C ASN A 152 -6.43 1.50 -7.29
N MET A 153 -5.25 0.88 -7.41
CA MET A 153 -4.41 0.45 -6.28
C MET A 153 -3.02 1.14 -6.30
N ALA A 154 -2.87 2.22 -7.07
CA ALA A 154 -1.60 2.93 -7.16
C ALA A 154 -1.16 3.48 -5.78
N TRP A 155 0.12 3.33 -5.44
CA TRP A 155 0.75 3.80 -4.20
C TRP A 155 0.20 3.19 -2.91
N MET A 156 -0.65 2.17 -2.96
CA MET A 156 -1.42 1.68 -1.81
C MET A 156 -0.57 1.37 -0.58
N PHE A 157 0.58 0.72 -0.77
CA PHE A 157 1.54 0.35 0.29
C PHE A 157 2.90 1.01 0.10
N ASN A 158 2.97 2.09 -0.69
CA ASN A 158 4.25 2.75 -0.97
C ASN A 158 4.92 3.28 0.30
N GLY A 159 6.21 3.02 0.44
CA GLY A 159 7.00 3.57 1.54
C GLY A 159 6.60 3.07 2.93
N THR A 160 5.90 1.94 3.03
CA THR A 160 5.63 1.25 4.30
C THR A 160 6.82 0.38 4.71
N ASN A 161 6.87 -0.02 5.99
CA ASN A 161 7.92 -0.89 6.52
C ASN A 161 7.42 -2.33 6.78
N LEU A 162 6.42 -2.78 6.02
CA LEU A 162 5.82 -4.10 6.17
C LEU A 162 6.88 -5.20 6.09
N LYS A 163 6.86 -6.13 7.04
CA LYS A 163 7.73 -7.32 7.08
C LYS A 163 7.14 -8.50 6.32
N SER A 164 5.82 -8.56 6.29
CA SER A 164 5.02 -9.54 5.53
C SER A 164 3.71 -8.91 5.10
N LEU A 165 3.13 -9.40 4.01
CA LEU A 165 1.83 -8.96 3.53
C LEU A 165 1.16 -10.12 2.80
N ASP A 166 -0.04 -10.50 3.25
CA ASP A 166 -0.88 -11.49 2.58
C ASP A 166 -1.93 -10.79 1.71
N VAL A 167 -1.78 -10.90 0.40
CA VAL A 167 -2.70 -10.39 -0.62
C VAL A 167 -3.32 -11.52 -1.46
N SER A 168 -3.27 -12.76 -0.95
CA SER A 168 -3.74 -13.95 -1.67
C SER A 168 -5.23 -13.90 -2.01
N ASN A 169 -6.04 -13.17 -1.24
CA ASN A 169 -7.47 -12.97 -1.48
C ASN A 169 -7.81 -11.75 -2.33
N PHE A 170 -6.82 -10.96 -2.77
CA PHE A 170 -7.13 -9.79 -3.60
C PHE A 170 -7.66 -10.22 -4.97
N ASN A 171 -8.83 -9.71 -5.31
CA ASN A 171 -9.37 -9.77 -6.66
C ASN A 171 -9.02 -8.48 -7.41
N THR A 172 -8.11 -8.59 -8.37
CA THR A 172 -7.61 -7.43 -9.12
C THR A 172 -8.14 -7.35 -10.56
N SER A 173 -9.15 -8.15 -10.89
CA SER A 173 -9.65 -8.28 -12.27
C SER A 173 -10.16 -6.99 -12.91
N LYS A 174 -10.52 -5.97 -12.11
CA LYS A 174 -10.95 -4.64 -12.60
C LYS A 174 -9.88 -3.57 -12.45
N VAL A 175 -8.72 -3.89 -11.84
CA VAL A 175 -7.68 -2.90 -11.58
C VAL A 175 -7.02 -2.47 -12.88
N THR A 176 -6.92 -1.16 -13.08
CA THR A 176 -6.31 -0.54 -14.26
C THR A 176 -4.95 0.06 -13.99
N THR A 177 -4.63 0.40 -12.74
CA THR A 177 -3.31 0.91 -12.35
C THR A 177 -2.86 0.33 -11.03
N MET A 178 -1.60 -0.12 -11.02
CA MET A 178 -0.85 -0.58 -9.86
C MET A 178 0.45 0.22 -9.70
N PHE A 179 0.49 1.44 -10.28
CA PHE A 179 1.68 2.28 -10.26
C PHE A 179 2.21 2.44 -8.83
N ALA A 180 3.48 2.08 -8.62
CA ALA A 180 4.20 2.21 -7.35
C ALA A 180 3.52 1.52 -6.14
N MET A 181 2.65 0.50 -6.35
CA MET A 181 1.85 -0.08 -5.27
C MET A 181 2.68 -0.58 -4.09
N PHE A 182 3.85 -1.17 -4.35
CA PHE A 182 4.79 -1.66 -3.33
C PHE A 182 6.16 -0.95 -3.38
N SER A 183 6.23 0.23 -4.01
CA SER A 183 7.47 1.01 -4.06
C SER A 183 7.94 1.36 -2.65
N GLY A 184 9.26 1.32 -2.40
CA GLY A 184 9.82 1.67 -1.10
C GLY A 184 9.53 0.68 0.04
N SER A 185 9.08 -0.55 -0.27
CA SER A 185 8.84 -1.62 0.71
C SER A 185 10.16 -2.24 1.16
N GLN A 186 10.90 -1.55 2.02
CA GLN A 186 12.30 -1.89 2.34
C GLN A 186 12.46 -3.11 3.26
N SER A 187 11.42 -3.55 3.94
CA SER A 187 11.45 -4.65 4.91
C SER A 187 10.76 -5.93 4.46
N LEU A 188 10.03 -5.91 3.34
CA LEU A 188 9.42 -7.12 2.77
C LEU A 188 10.50 -8.05 2.23
N THR A 189 10.60 -9.24 2.83
CA THR A 189 11.54 -10.28 2.39
C THR A 189 11.01 -11.12 1.26
N ARG A 190 9.69 -11.26 1.16
CA ARG A 190 8.98 -12.03 0.12
C ARG A 190 7.66 -11.35 -0.22
N LEU A 191 7.28 -11.44 -1.49
CA LEU A 191 5.94 -11.06 -1.95
C LEU A 191 5.47 -12.04 -3.01
N ASP A 192 4.26 -12.55 -2.85
CA ASP A 192 3.58 -13.36 -3.84
C ASP A 192 2.31 -12.63 -4.33
N ILE A 193 2.30 -12.30 -5.61
CA ILE A 193 1.15 -11.71 -6.30
C ILE A 193 0.74 -12.55 -7.52
N SER A 194 1.11 -13.82 -7.55
CA SER A 194 0.78 -14.73 -8.66
C SER A 194 -0.72 -14.95 -8.85
N ASN A 195 -1.53 -14.62 -7.82
CA ASN A 195 -2.98 -14.63 -7.88
C ASN A 195 -3.58 -13.38 -8.54
N PHE A 196 -2.79 -12.32 -8.83
CA PHE A 196 -3.33 -11.09 -9.40
C PHE A 196 -3.75 -11.29 -10.86
N ASP A 197 -4.98 -10.94 -11.18
CA ASP A 197 -5.39 -10.74 -12.57
C ASP A 197 -4.97 -9.33 -13.02
N THR A 198 -3.92 -9.28 -13.82
CA THR A 198 -3.36 -8.02 -14.34
C THR A 198 -3.77 -7.74 -15.79
N SER A 199 -4.73 -8.50 -16.33
CA SER A 199 -5.14 -8.42 -17.74
C SER A 199 -5.75 -7.06 -18.15
N ASN A 200 -6.16 -6.23 -17.19
CA ASN A 200 -6.68 -4.89 -17.40
C ASN A 200 -5.73 -3.78 -16.93
N VAL A 201 -4.57 -4.14 -16.38
CA VAL A 201 -3.58 -3.15 -15.90
C VAL A 201 -2.89 -2.48 -17.09
N ILE A 202 -2.93 -1.15 -17.12
CA ILE A 202 -2.30 -0.32 -18.16
C ILE A 202 -1.04 0.39 -17.65
N ASP A 203 -0.91 0.58 -16.32
CA ASP A 203 0.29 1.17 -15.72
C ASP A 203 0.79 0.31 -14.56
N PHE A 204 1.96 -0.25 -14.74
CA PHE A 204 2.68 -1.08 -13.77
C PHE A 204 4.04 -0.44 -13.39
N GLY A 205 4.22 0.84 -13.74
CA GLY A 205 5.45 1.57 -13.47
C GLY A 205 5.75 1.67 -11.98
N ARG A 206 7.03 1.65 -11.61
CA ARG A 206 7.54 1.74 -10.23
C ARG A 206 6.98 0.71 -9.25
N MET A 207 6.28 -0.32 -9.72
CA MET A 207 5.54 -1.29 -8.87
C MET A 207 6.38 -1.79 -7.68
N PHE A 208 7.67 -2.06 -7.90
CA PHE A 208 8.60 -2.58 -6.91
C PHE A 208 9.82 -1.69 -6.70
N SER A 209 9.83 -0.44 -7.19
CA SER A 209 11.02 0.40 -7.11
C SER A 209 11.41 0.71 -5.66
N TYR A 210 12.71 0.95 -5.42
CA TYR A 210 13.29 1.24 -4.11
C TYR A 210 13.02 0.15 -3.04
N TRP A 211 12.90 -1.08 -3.47
CA TRP A 211 12.79 -2.21 -2.58
C TRP A 211 14.17 -2.55 -1.99
N GLY A 212 14.22 -2.68 -0.67
CA GLY A 212 15.48 -2.86 0.04
C GLY A 212 16.25 -4.15 -0.31
N SER A 213 17.47 -4.22 0.16
CA SER A 213 18.38 -5.36 -0.05
C SER A 213 17.97 -6.68 0.62
N VAL A 214 16.85 -6.66 1.34
CA VAL A 214 16.36 -7.83 2.10
C VAL A 214 15.40 -8.71 1.32
N CYS A 215 14.92 -8.29 0.13
CA CYS A 215 13.97 -9.09 -0.63
C CYS A 215 14.63 -10.31 -1.25
N GLU A 216 14.27 -11.48 -0.75
CA GLU A 216 14.79 -12.75 -1.24
C GLU A 216 14.03 -13.24 -2.47
N GLU A 217 12.70 -13.10 -2.46
CA GLU A 217 11.85 -13.71 -3.48
C GLU A 217 10.63 -12.84 -3.82
N LEU A 218 10.45 -12.61 -5.13
CA LEU A 218 9.25 -12.01 -5.71
C LEU A 218 8.57 -13.04 -6.63
N ASN A 219 7.30 -13.38 -6.39
CA ASN A 219 6.52 -14.25 -7.26
C ASN A 219 5.52 -13.42 -8.07
N ILE A 220 5.77 -13.32 -9.38
CA ILE A 220 4.93 -12.67 -10.40
C ILE A 220 4.48 -13.65 -11.47
N SER A 221 4.50 -14.96 -11.15
CA SER A 221 4.07 -16.00 -12.08
C SER A 221 2.61 -15.78 -12.50
N GLY A 222 2.31 -16.06 -13.75
CA GLY A 222 0.95 -15.97 -14.29
C GLY A 222 0.46 -14.56 -14.61
N LEU A 223 1.17 -13.49 -14.24
CA LEU A 223 0.72 -12.14 -14.54
C LEU A 223 0.63 -11.90 -16.05
N ASN A 224 -0.44 -11.26 -16.47
CA ASN A 224 -0.66 -10.85 -17.86
C ASN A 224 -0.54 -9.33 -17.99
N LEU A 225 0.64 -8.85 -18.33
CA LEU A 225 0.94 -7.43 -18.52
C LEU A 225 0.88 -6.99 -20.01
N SER A 226 0.31 -7.81 -20.90
CA SER A 226 0.30 -7.56 -22.33
C SER A 226 -0.39 -6.26 -22.75
N LYS A 227 -1.30 -5.73 -21.92
CA LYS A 227 -1.96 -4.43 -22.15
C LYS A 227 -1.23 -3.24 -21.50
N CYS A 228 -0.18 -3.47 -20.72
CA CYS A 228 0.55 -2.37 -20.09
C CYS A 228 1.16 -1.45 -21.15
N THR A 229 0.98 -0.16 -20.93
CA THR A 229 1.62 0.91 -21.72
C THR A 229 2.79 1.54 -20.99
N SER A 230 2.97 1.22 -19.69
CA SER A 230 4.06 1.72 -18.86
C SER A 230 4.54 0.64 -17.88
N MET A 231 5.84 0.34 -17.96
CA MET A 231 6.60 -0.44 -16.96
C MET A 231 7.84 0.34 -16.51
N LYS A 232 7.80 1.67 -16.63
CA LYS A 232 8.95 2.51 -16.34
C LYS A 232 9.37 2.37 -14.88
N LEU A 233 10.68 2.10 -14.67
CA LEU A 233 11.30 2.03 -13.35
C LEU A 233 10.69 0.97 -12.42
N THR A 234 10.03 -0.06 -12.98
CA THR A 234 9.33 -1.10 -12.20
C THR A 234 10.24 -1.74 -11.15
N PHE A 235 11.53 -1.92 -11.47
CA PHE A 235 12.53 -2.53 -10.60
C PHE A 235 13.67 -1.59 -10.23
N GLN A 236 13.47 -0.27 -10.32
CA GLN A 236 14.52 0.68 -10.00
C GLN A 236 15.03 0.51 -8.57
N SER A 237 16.36 0.42 -8.40
CA SER A 237 17.00 0.28 -7.08
C SER A 237 16.44 -0.90 -6.26
N THR A 238 16.24 -2.05 -6.93
CA THR A 238 15.85 -3.32 -6.30
C THR A 238 17.03 -4.25 -6.22
N TYR A 239 16.97 -5.21 -5.30
CA TYR A 239 18.06 -6.17 -5.04
C TYR A 239 17.51 -7.60 -4.89
N PHE A 240 16.60 -8.00 -5.76
CA PHE A 240 16.01 -9.34 -5.75
C PHE A 240 17.07 -10.42 -5.97
N LYS A 241 16.92 -11.54 -5.27
CA LYS A 241 17.69 -12.77 -5.52
C LYS A 241 16.95 -13.71 -6.46
N VAL A 242 15.64 -13.84 -6.28
CA VAL A 242 14.78 -14.70 -7.09
C VAL A 242 13.55 -13.93 -7.54
N ILE A 243 13.25 -14.00 -8.83
CA ILE A 243 11.95 -13.60 -9.41
C ILE A 243 11.34 -14.84 -10.07
N ARG A 244 10.23 -15.33 -9.51
CA ARG A 244 9.41 -16.37 -10.15
C ARG A 244 8.47 -15.72 -11.15
N CYS A 245 8.51 -16.17 -12.38
CA CYS A 245 7.78 -15.54 -13.47
C CYS A 245 7.23 -16.55 -14.49
N ASP A 246 6.93 -17.78 -14.06
CA ASP A 246 6.32 -18.80 -14.90
C ASP A 246 4.99 -18.30 -15.46
N GLY A 247 4.81 -18.41 -16.78
CA GLY A 247 3.57 -17.93 -17.43
C GLY A 247 3.37 -16.43 -17.45
N LEU A 248 4.35 -15.62 -17.00
CA LEU A 248 4.35 -14.17 -17.13
C LEU A 248 4.24 -13.77 -18.62
N ARG A 249 3.45 -12.73 -18.90
CA ARG A 249 3.35 -12.12 -20.24
C ARG A 249 3.70 -10.64 -20.14
N LEU A 250 4.84 -10.26 -20.72
CA LEU A 250 5.30 -8.88 -20.76
C LEU A 250 4.68 -8.13 -21.96
N PRO A 251 4.56 -6.79 -21.86
CA PRO A 251 4.02 -5.97 -22.94
C PRO A 251 5.03 -5.79 -24.08
N ASN A 252 4.54 -5.48 -25.29
CA ASN A 252 5.37 -5.14 -26.43
C ASN A 252 5.66 -3.61 -26.47
N ILE A 253 6.41 -3.13 -25.49
CA ILE A 253 6.86 -1.74 -25.33
C ILE A 253 8.36 -1.71 -25.05
N ASP A 254 9.02 -0.58 -25.31
CA ASP A 254 10.42 -0.41 -24.93
C ASP A 254 10.58 -0.50 -23.39
N MET A 255 11.46 -1.41 -22.95
CA MET A 255 11.79 -1.65 -21.53
C MET A 255 13.25 -1.28 -21.23
N SER A 256 13.81 -0.31 -21.95
CA SER A 256 15.15 0.23 -21.71
C SER A 256 15.30 0.97 -20.38
N ASN A 257 14.20 1.22 -19.68
CA ASN A 257 14.16 1.92 -18.40
C ASN A 257 13.28 1.18 -17.38
N ILE A 258 13.42 -0.14 -17.29
CA ILE A 258 12.69 -0.95 -16.33
C ILE A 258 13.38 -0.98 -14.96
N GLY A 259 14.71 -0.74 -14.91
CA GLY A 259 15.47 -0.55 -13.67
C GLY A 259 15.97 -1.84 -13.03
N LEU A 260 16.14 -2.95 -13.77
CA LEU A 260 16.52 -4.24 -13.21
C LEU A 260 18.05 -4.39 -13.00
N GLU A 261 18.84 -3.46 -13.48
CA GLU A 261 20.31 -3.47 -13.44
C GLU A 261 20.89 -3.50 -12.01
N SER A 262 20.14 -3.02 -11.02
CA SER A 262 20.57 -3.05 -9.62
C SER A 262 20.46 -4.44 -8.97
N SER A 263 19.65 -5.34 -9.54
CA SER A 263 19.43 -6.69 -9.02
C SER A 263 20.51 -7.67 -9.51
N THR A 264 21.77 -7.38 -9.21
CA THR A 264 22.95 -8.15 -9.69
C THR A 264 23.08 -9.55 -9.09
N ALA A 265 22.28 -9.88 -8.07
CA ALA A 265 22.25 -11.20 -7.43
C ALA A 265 21.13 -12.09 -7.96
N LEU A 266 20.44 -11.70 -9.03
CA LEU A 266 19.40 -12.54 -9.65
C LEU A 266 19.96 -13.87 -10.13
N THR A 267 19.20 -14.94 -9.86
CA THR A 267 19.52 -16.25 -10.43
C THR A 267 19.38 -16.22 -11.95
N VAL A 268 20.18 -17.03 -12.64
CA VAL A 268 20.10 -17.20 -14.10
C VAL A 268 18.69 -17.63 -14.52
N ASP A 269 18.06 -18.53 -13.77
CA ASP A 269 16.68 -18.98 -14.05
C ASP A 269 15.67 -17.83 -14.01
N SER A 270 15.80 -16.89 -13.05
CA SER A 270 14.96 -15.69 -12.99
C SER A 270 15.14 -14.82 -14.23
N ILE A 271 16.38 -14.61 -14.67
CA ILE A 271 16.70 -13.78 -15.84
C ILE A 271 16.14 -14.45 -17.11
N VAL A 272 16.39 -15.75 -17.28
CA VAL A 272 15.89 -16.52 -18.42
C VAL A 272 14.36 -16.57 -18.44
N GLY A 273 13.73 -16.70 -17.28
CA GLY A 273 12.26 -16.63 -17.15
C GLY A 273 11.69 -15.30 -17.65
N LEU A 274 12.31 -14.17 -17.26
CA LEU A 274 11.93 -12.85 -17.72
C LEU A 274 12.13 -12.68 -19.24
N ILE A 275 13.24 -13.17 -19.79
CA ILE A 275 13.51 -13.16 -21.23
C ILE A 275 12.47 -14.01 -21.98
N ASN A 276 12.10 -15.17 -21.43
CA ASN A 276 11.06 -16.01 -22.01
C ASN A 276 9.67 -15.34 -22.00
N ALA A 277 9.40 -14.46 -21.07
CA ALA A 277 8.15 -13.69 -20.98
C ALA A 277 8.03 -12.58 -22.03
N LEU A 278 9.14 -12.19 -22.71
CA LEU A 278 9.13 -11.18 -23.76
C LEU A 278 8.29 -11.65 -24.96
N PRO A 279 7.41 -10.81 -25.51
CA PRO A 279 6.70 -11.11 -26.74
C PRO A 279 7.61 -11.02 -27.97
N GLN A 280 7.15 -11.52 -29.12
CA GLN A 280 7.77 -11.21 -30.40
C GLN A 280 7.63 -9.72 -30.72
N SER A 281 8.68 -9.08 -31.21
CA SER A 281 8.68 -7.66 -31.57
C SER A 281 9.45 -7.42 -32.88
N ASP A 282 8.89 -6.58 -33.75
CA ASP A 282 9.53 -6.04 -34.94
C ASP A 282 10.10 -4.62 -34.75
N LYS A 283 10.04 -4.13 -33.51
CA LYS A 283 10.37 -2.73 -33.17
C LYS A 283 11.81 -2.52 -32.75
N GLY A 284 12.58 -3.60 -32.50
CA GLY A 284 13.95 -3.49 -32.02
C GLY A 284 14.04 -2.84 -30.63
N TYR A 285 13.09 -3.15 -29.75
CA TYR A 285 13.06 -2.63 -28.39
C TYR A 285 14.20 -3.17 -27.53
N SER A 286 14.55 -2.43 -26.49
CA SER A 286 15.53 -2.85 -25.49
C SER A 286 14.87 -3.39 -24.23
N PHE A 287 15.51 -4.39 -23.61
CA PHE A 287 15.15 -4.90 -22.30
C PHE A 287 16.32 -4.74 -21.34
N GLN A 288 16.17 -3.88 -20.34
CA GLN A 288 17.21 -3.52 -19.39
C GLN A 288 17.30 -4.56 -18.27
N ILE A 289 18.35 -5.34 -18.26
CA ILE A 289 18.66 -6.29 -17.18
C ILE A 289 20.03 -6.03 -16.54
N GLY A 290 20.84 -5.16 -17.14
CA GLY A 290 22.17 -4.78 -16.66
C GLY A 290 23.29 -5.70 -17.11
N SER A 291 24.47 -5.13 -17.34
CA SER A 291 25.64 -5.84 -17.88
C SER A 291 26.09 -7.04 -17.02
N GLY A 292 25.98 -6.94 -15.69
CA GLY A 292 26.32 -8.04 -14.78
C GLY A 292 25.44 -9.26 -14.97
N ASN A 293 24.13 -9.05 -15.12
CA ASN A 293 23.17 -10.13 -15.38
C ASN A 293 23.38 -10.73 -16.79
N ILE A 294 23.65 -9.88 -17.80
CA ILE A 294 23.94 -10.34 -19.16
C ILE A 294 25.21 -11.20 -19.20
N ALA A 295 26.23 -10.85 -18.43
CA ALA A 295 27.48 -11.61 -18.38
C ALA A 295 27.31 -13.05 -17.81
N ASN A 296 26.27 -13.27 -17.03
CA ASN A 296 25.96 -14.59 -16.45
C ASN A 296 25.17 -15.52 -17.42
N LEU A 297 24.72 -15.00 -18.57
CA LEU A 297 23.96 -15.76 -19.55
C LEU A 297 24.87 -16.44 -20.57
N SER A 298 24.52 -17.67 -20.99
CA SER A 298 25.12 -18.30 -22.18
C SER A 298 24.67 -17.59 -23.47
N ASP A 299 25.36 -17.86 -24.56
CA ASP A 299 25.00 -17.26 -25.86
C ASP A 299 23.64 -17.77 -26.35
N GLU A 300 23.28 -19.03 -26.07
CA GLU A 300 21.95 -19.59 -26.35
C GLU A 300 20.85 -18.89 -25.56
N GLN A 301 21.11 -18.54 -24.29
CA GLN A 301 20.16 -17.81 -23.44
C GLN A 301 19.96 -16.37 -23.91
N LYS A 302 21.02 -15.70 -24.35
CA LYS A 302 20.94 -14.35 -24.97
C LYS A 302 20.18 -14.40 -26.30
N ALA A 303 20.39 -15.45 -27.10
CA ALA A 303 19.71 -15.64 -28.37
C ALA A 303 18.19 -15.67 -28.25
N ILE A 304 17.64 -16.15 -27.12
CA ILE A 304 16.18 -16.14 -26.88
C ILE A 304 15.59 -14.72 -27.02
N ALA A 305 16.28 -13.69 -26.53
CA ALA A 305 15.83 -12.31 -26.64
C ALA A 305 15.98 -11.79 -28.09
N THR A 306 17.14 -12.03 -28.71
CA THR A 306 17.40 -11.56 -30.09
C THR A 306 16.50 -12.23 -31.11
N ASP A 307 16.18 -13.52 -30.97
CA ASP A 307 15.24 -14.25 -31.83
C ASP A 307 13.81 -13.71 -31.70
N LYS A 308 13.49 -13.06 -30.58
CA LYS A 308 12.24 -12.34 -30.38
C LYS A 308 12.28 -10.86 -30.79
N GLY A 309 13.41 -10.38 -31.33
CA GLY A 309 13.59 -9.01 -31.79
C GLY A 309 13.91 -8.00 -30.68
N TRP A 310 14.48 -8.47 -29.54
CA TRP A 310 14.85 -7.63 -28.41
C TRP A 310 16.37 -7.51 -28.25
N THR A 311 16.81 -6.35 -27.77
CA THR A 311 18.21 -6.10 -27.38
C THR A 311 18.31 -6.11 -25.86
N LEU A 312 19.18 -6.96 -25.28
CA LEU A 312 19.50 -6.92 -23.86
C LEU A 312 20.50 -5.79 -23.56
N ILE A 313 20.20 -4.95 -22.57
CA ILE A 313 21.07 -3.84 -22.14
C ILE A 313 21.22 -3.80 -20.61
#